data_c38f48cdc8477dfaa8651055963023fa
#
_entry.id   c38f48cdc8477dfaa8651055963023fa
#
_cell.length_a   1.000
_cell.length_b   1.000
_cell.length_c   1.000
_cell.angle_alpha   90.00
_cell.angle_beta   90.00
_cell.angle_gamma   90.00
#
_symmetry.space_group_name_H-M   'P 1'
#
loop_
_entity.id
_entity.type
_entity.pdbx_description
1 polymer ?
#
loop_
_entity_poly.entity_id
_entity_poly.type
_entity_poly.pdbx_seq_one_letter_code
_entity_poly.pdbx_strand_id
1 'polypeptide(L)'
;ARVYNQKNINFIIADFRGYGFSNGTPTAKNTKSDAHPVLDYVLWHLKKENYIGPLILMGRSLGSVSVLELAQRYPNDFRGLIIESGFANEEPLFRLFGMTPEQVGFKIEDGFQNGAKISKYQGPLLVIHAQQDHIIPFSQGEELLNLCPSKKKKLVPIPNANHNNILGVNPQKYFEEVERFIHALNKG
;
A
#
# COMPACT_ATOMS: atom_id res chain seq x y z
N ALA A 1 2.75 -15.16 1.33
CA ALA A 1 1.53 -15.89 1.75
C ALA A 1 1.80 -16.82 2.95
N ARG A 2 2.76 -17.77 2.90
CA ARG A 2 2.95 -18.82 3.93
C ARG A 2 3.00 -18.28 5.37
N VAL A 3 3.75 -17.21 5.65
CA VAL A 3 3.87 -16.63 7.00
C VAL A 3 2.53 -16.04 7.47
N TYR A 4 1.77 -15.39 6.58
CA TYR A 4 0.44 -14.89 6.91
C TYR A 4 -0.52 -16.04 7.26
N ASN A 5 -0.52 -17.11 6.47
CA ASN A 5 -1.38 -18.27 6.75
C ASN A 5 -1.05 -18.94 8.09
N GLN A 6 0.24 -19.01 8.48
CA GLN A 6 0.65 -19.51 9.81
C GLN A 6 0.11 -18.65 10.97
N LYS A 7 -0.29 -17.42 10.68
CA LYS A 7 -0.88 -16.46 11.62
C LYS A 7 -2.41 -16.34 11.49
N ASN A 8 -3.03 -17.31 10.80
CA ASN A 8 -4.47 -17.32 10.50
C ASN A 8 -4.94 -16.06 9.72
N ILE A 9 -4.08 -15.52 8.86
CA ILE A 9 -4.39 -14.42 7.99
C ILE A 9 -4.43 -14.95 6.55
N ASN A 10 -5.57 -14.86 5.89
CA ASN A 10 -5.68 -15.13 4.47
C ASN A 10 -5.00 -14.00 3.68
N PHE A 11 -4.29 -14.36 2.63
CA PHE A 11 -3.52 -13.42 1.85
C PHE A 11 -3.76 -13.64 0.35
N ILE A 12 -4.28 -12.60 -0.30
CA ILE A 12 -4.48 -12.55 -1.74
C ILE A 12 -3.50 -11.51 -2.30
N ILE A 13 -2.82 -11.87 -3.37
CA ILE A 13 -1.91 -10.98 -4.10
C ILE A 13 -2.28 -10.98 -5.58
N ALA A 14 -2.26 -9.82 -6.19
CA ALA A 14 -2.46 -9.66 -7.62
C ALA A 14 -1.21 -9.06 -8.27
N ASP A 15 -0.82 -9.61 -9.41
CA ASP A 15 0.23 -9.04 -10.24
C ASP A 15 -0.34 -7.88 -11.07
N PHE A 16 0.34 -6.75 -11.08
CA PHE A 16 0.00 -5.65 -11.97
C PHE A 16 0.13 -6.07 -13.43
N ARG A 17 -0.64 -5.42 -14.30
CA ARG A 17 -0.51 -5.52 -15.74
C ARG A 17 0.95 -5.40 -16.16
N GLY A 18 1.45 -6.39 -16.94
CA GLY A 18 2.84 -6.46 -17.39
C GLY A 18 3.86 -6.92 -16.35
N TYR A 19 3.44 -7.29 -15.13
CA TYR A 19 4.29 -7.88 -14.10
C TYR A 19 3.90 -9.34 -13.82
N GLY A 20 4.86 -10.12 -13.32
CA GLY A 20 4.65 -11.51 -12.96
C GLY A 20 4.06 -12.32 -14.11
N PHE A 21 2.88 -12.89 -13.89
CA PHE A 21 2.13 -13.64 -14.89
C PHE A 21 1.07 -12.82 -15.63
N SER A 22 0.93 -11.54 -15.30
CA SER A 22 -0.06 -10.66 -15.94
C SER A 22 0.44 -10.13 -17.29
N ASN A 23 -0.41 -10.21 -18.31
CA ASN A 23 -0.13 -9.70 -19.65
C ASN A 23 -0.26 -8.16 -19.74
N GLY A 24 0.17 -7.60 -20.88
CA GLY A 24 0.01 -6.19 -21.23
C GLY A 24 1.17 -5.30 -20.80
N THR A 25 0.99 -3.99 -20.93
CA THR A 25 2.02 -2.98 -20.64
C THR A 25 1.55 -2.09 -19.48
N PRO A 26 2.36 -1.89 -18.42
CA PRO A 26 2.00 -1.04 -17.31
C PRO A 26 2.07 0.44 -17.70
N THR A 27 1.12 1.23 -17.18
CA THR A 27 1.11 2.69 -17.28
C THR A 27 0.63 3.28 -15.96
N ALA A 28 0.95 4.56 -15.68
CA ALA A 28 0.46 5.26 -14.50
C ALA A 28 -1.08 5.24 -14.41
N LYS A 29 -1.77 5.33 -15.55
CA LYS A 29 -3.23 5.28 -15.64
C LYS A 29 -3.76 3.91 -15.24
N ASN A 30 -3.23 2.82 -15.83
CA ASN A 30 -3.78 1.50 -15.58
C ASN A 30 -3.35 0.93 -14.22
N THR A 31 -2.28 1.40 -13.59
CA THR A 31 -1.94 1.07 -12.20
C THR A 31 -3.08 1.46 -11.24
N LYS A 32 -3.79 2.56 -11.54
CA LYS A 32 -4.99 2.97 -10.79
C LYS A 32 -6.23 2.18 -11.22
N SER A 33 -6.52 2.13 -12.52
CA SER A 33 -7.77 1.57 -13.01
C SER A 33 -7.87 0.05 -12.85
N ASP A 34 -6.78 -0.69 -12.95
CA ASP A 34 -6.78 -2.14 -12.82
C ASP A 34 -7.07 -2.62 -11.38
N ALA A 35 -6.90 -1.75 -10.40
CA ALA A 35 -7.22 -2.07 -9.01
C ALA A 35 -8.72 -2.40 -8.82
N HIS A 36 -9.61 -1.75 -9.57
CA HIS A 36 -11.06 -1.93 -9.44
C HIS A 36 -11.52 -3.34 -9.84
N PRO A 37 -11.24 -3.85 -11.07
CA PRO A 37 -11.65 -5.20 -11.43
C PRO A 37 -10.95 -6.29 -10.60
N VAL A 38 -9.74 -6.02 -10.08
CA VAL A 38 -9.09 -6.92 -9.12
C VAL A 38 -9.91 -6.98 -7.83
N LEU A 39 -10.34 -5.83 -7.30
CA LEU A 39 -11.20 -5.79 -6.12
C LEU A 39 -12.52 -6.51 -6.35
N ASP A 40 -13.18 -6.26 -7.49
CA ASP A 40 -14.46 -6.91 -7.84
C ASP A 40 -14.32 -8.44 -7.82
N TYR A 41 -13.22 -8.95 -8.41
CA TYR A 41 -12.91 -10.39 -8.37
C TYR A 41 -12.68 -10.89 -6.93
N VAL A 42 -11.92 -10.17 -6.13
CA VAL A 42 -11.66 -10.54 -4.73
C VAL A 42 -12.95 -10.60 -3.93
N LEU A 43 -13.81 -9.58 -4.04
CA LEU A 43 -15.09 -9.55 -3.34
C LEU A 43 -16.01 -10.70 -3.77
N TRP A 44 -16.07 -10.98 -5.09
CA TRP A 44 -16.80 -12.14 -5.61
C TRP A 44 -16.27 -13.46 -5.04
N HIS A 45 -14.93 -13.64 -5.04
CA HIS A 45 -14.29 -14.84 -4.50
C HIS A 45 -14.55 -15.02 -3.02
N LEU A 46 -14.39 -13.96 -2.22
CA LEU A 46 -14.65 -13.99 -0.78
C LEU A 46 -16.10 -14.38 -0.48
N LYS A 47 -17.06 -13.82 -1.23
CA LYS A 47 -18.48 -14.16 -1.11
C LYS A 47 -18.75 -15.62 -1.48
N LYS A 48 -18.18 -16.10 -2.59
CA LYS A 48 -18.33 -17.48 -3.07
C LYS A 48 -17.81 -18.50 -2.06
N GLU A 49 -16.67 -18.21 -1.42
CA GLU A 49 -16.02 -19.10 -0.43
C GLU A 49 -16.52 -18.86 1.00
N ASN A 50 -17.56 -18.02 1.19
CA ASN A 50 -18.14 -17.68 2.49
C ASN A 50 -17.14 -17.09 3.51
N TYR A 51 -16.16 -16.34 3.05
CA TYR A 51 -15.28 -15.59 3.95
C TYR A 51 -16.03 -14.38 4.54
N ILE A 52 -16.00 -14.25 5.88
CA ILE A 52 -16.72 -13.21 6.63
C ILE A 52 -15.78 -12.28 7.43
N GLY A 53 -14.48 -12.53 7.37
CA GLY A 53 -13.48 -11.74 8.07
C GLY A 53 -13.30 -10.33 7.50
N PRO A 54 -12.62 -9.45 8.24
CA PRO A 54 -12.35 -8.09 7.77
C PRO A 54 -11.43 -8.09 6.55
N LEU A 55 -11.75 -7.28 5.56
CA LEU A 55 -10.89 -7.04 4.41
C LEU A 55 -9.95 -5.87 4.70
N ILE A 56 -8.66 -6.09 4.51
CA ILE A 56 -7.59 -5.10 4.73
C ILE A 56 -6.83 -4.95 3.42
N LEU A 57 -6.65 -3.71 2.99
CA LEU A 57 -5.81 -3.41 1.84
C LEU A 57 -4.34 -3.32 2.27
N MET A 58 -3.46 -3.91 1.47
CA MET A 58 -2.03 -3.78 1.67
C MET A 58 -1.34 -3.44 0.35
N GLY A 59 -0.56 -2.34 0.35
CA GLY A 59 0.21 -1.89 -0.81
C GLY A 59 1.67 -1.64 -0.47
N ARG A 60 2.57 -2.26 -1.24
CA ARG A 60 4.01 -2.03 -1.12
C ARG A 60 4.51 -1.18 -2.28
N SER A 61 5.34 -0.15 -1.98
CA SER A 61 5.97 0.71 -3.00
C SER A 61 4.93 1.23 -4.01
N LEU A 62 5.06 0.92 -5.29
CA LEU A 62 4.07 1.26 -6.31
C LEU A 62 2.66 0.71 -6.00
N GLY A 63 2.55 -0.39 -5.26
CA GLY A 63 1.27 -0.93 -4.79
C GLY A 63 0.48 0.02 -3.88
N SER A 64 1.14 1.02 -3.27
CA SER A 64 0.45 2.07 -2.52
C SER A 64 -0.52 2.89 -3.38
N VAL A 65 -0.25 3.02 -4.68
CA VAL A 65 -1.13 3.72 -5.64
C VAL A 65 -2.49 3.04 -5.73
N SER A 66 -2.51 1.72 -5.94
CA SER A 66 -3.74 0.96 -6.11
C SER A 66 -4.56 0.91 -4.82
N VAL A 67 -3.92 0.68 -3.67
CA VAL A 67 -4.66 0.60 -2.41
C VAL A 67 -5.21 1.95 -1.97
N LEU A 68 -4.51 3.06 -2.25
CA LEU A 68 -5.02 4.40 -1.98
C LEU A 68 -6.15 4.79 -2.94
N GLU A 69 -6.10 4.36 -4.21
CA GLU A 69 -7.21 4.51 -5.15
C GLU A 69 -8.47 3.81 -4.62
N LEU A 70 -8.34 2.54 -4.22
CA LEU A 70 -9.45 1.77 -3.68
C LEU A 70 -9.97 2.35 -2.36
N ALA A 71 -9.08 2.73 -1.44
CA ALA A 71 -9.47 3.31 -0.15
C ALA A 71 -10.22 4.64 -0.30
N GLN A 72 -9.88 5.46 -1.31
CA GLN A 72 -10.60 6.67 -1.63
C GLN A 72 -11.98 6.38 -2.25
N ARG A 73 -12.04 5.42 -3.17
CA ARG A 73 -13.26 5.12 -3.93
C ARG A 73 -14.28 4.33 -3.12
N TYR A 74 -13.79 3.45 -2.22
CA TYR A 74 -14.61 2.52 -1.43
C TYR A 74 -14.27 2.61 0.06
N PRO A 75 -14.46 3.77 0.70
CA PRO A 75 -13.93 4.04 2.04
C PRO A 75 -14.54 3.15 3.14
N ASN A 76 -15.70 2.53 2.89
CA ASN A 76 -16.42 1.69 3.85
C ASN A 76 -16.22 0.19 3.64
N ASP A 77 -15.56 -0.22 2.54
CA ASP A 77 -15.42 -1.63 2.20
C ASP A 77 -14.22 -2.29 2.89
N PHE A 78 -13.35 -1.48 3.48
CA PHE A 78 -12.11 -1.94 4.09
C PHE A 78 -12.03 -1.55 5.57
N ARG A 79 -11.58 -2.50 6.38
CA ARG A 79 -11.41 -2.28 7.84
C ARG A 79 -10.09 -1.60 8.18
N GLY A 80 -9.14 -1.57 7.27
CA GLY A 80 -7.84 -0.93 7.47
C GLY A 80 -6.97 -0.90 6.23
N LEU A 81 -5.94 -0.09 6.29
CA LEU A 81 -4.96 0.11 5.22
C LEU A 81 -3.55 -0.09 5.76
N ILE A 82 -2.76 -0.92 5.08
CA ILE A 82 -1.34 -1.12 5.35
C ILE A 82 -0.55 -0.60 4.16
N ILE A 83 0.40 0.30 4.39
CA ILE A 83 1.31 0.80 3.36
C ILE A 83 2.75 0.44 3.76
N GLU A 84 3.42 -0.36 2.93
CA GLU A 84 4.83 -0.71 3.09
C GLU A 84 5.68 0.06 2.09
N SER A 85 6.64 0.86 2.58
CA SER A 85 7.56 1.65 1.74
C SER A 85 6.85 2.37 0.59
N GLY A 86 5.66 2.94 0.86
CA GLY A 86 4.88 3.72 -0.10
C GLY A 86 5.31 5.19 -0.13
N PHE A 87 4.69 5.96 -1.01
CA PHE A 87 5.03 7.37 -1.24
C PHE A 87 3.78 8.25 -1.29
N ALA A 88 3.94 9.51 -0.88
CA ALA A 88 2.89 10.53 -0.91
C ALA A 88 2.86 11.30 -2.24
N ASN A 89 4.02 11.46 -2.88
CA ASN A 89 4.19 12.17 -4.15
C ASN A 89 5.20 11.45 -5.06
N GLU A 90 5.30 11.87 -6.31
CA GLU A 90 6.09 11.21 -7.36
C GLU A 90 7.57 11.59 -7.38
N GLU A 91 8.02 12.51 -6.54
CA GLU A 91 9.40 13.00 -6.52
C GLU A 91 10.44 11.86 -6.41
N PRO A 92 10.26 10.84 -5.54
CA PRO A 92 11.19 9.72 -5.48
C PRO A 92 11.29 8.92 -6.79
N LEU A 93 10.19 8.82 -7.54
CA LEU A 93 10.18 8.11 -8.82
C LEU A 93 10.94 8.89 -9.89
N PHE A 94 10.77 10.21 -9.98
CA PHE A 94 11.55 11.04 -10.88
C PHE A 94 13.04 10.93 -10.60
N ARG A 95 13.43 10.99 -9.33
CA ARG A 95 14.82 10.82 -8.91
C ARG A 95 15.37 9.44 -9.28
N LEU A 96 14.59 8.37 -9.09
CA LEU A 96 14.99 7.01 -9.44
C LEU A 96 15.33 6.86 -10.93
N PHE A 97 14.60 7.56 -11.79
CA PHE A 97 14.81 7.53 -13.24
C PHE A 97 15.77 8.64 -13.74
N GLY A 98 16.34 9.45 -12.85
CA GLY A 98 17.23 10.56 -13.22
C GLY A 98 16.54 11.64 -14.05
N MET A 99 15.22 11.82 -13.85
CA MET A 99 14.40 12.79 -14.58
C MET A 99 13.89 13.89 -13.65
N THR A 100 13.49 15.02 -14.23
CA THR A 100 12.71 16.04 -13.50
C THR A 100 11.28 16.09 -14.05
N PRO A 101 10.32 16.57 -13.24
CA PRO A 101 8.94 16.77 -13.71
C PRO A 101 8.85 17.59 -15.01
N GLU A 102 9.67 18.64 -15.12
CA GLU A 102 9.69 19.54 -16.27
C GLU A 102 10.19 18.84 -17.53
N GLN A 103 11.21 17.98 -17.42
CA GLN A 103 11.77 17.24 -18.56
C GLN A 103 10.77 16.32 -19.24
N VAL A 104 9.79 15.82 -18.45
CA VAL A 104 8.76 14.90 -18.96
C VAL A 104 7.39 15.57 -19.13
N GLY A 105 7.33 16.90 -18.94
CA GLY A 105 6.07 17.64 -19.02
C GLY A 105 5.02 17.20 -18.00
N PHE A 106 5.47 16.70 -16.84
CA PHE A 106 4.58 16.16 -15.82
C PHE A 106 3.73 17.27 -15.20
N LYS A 107 2.45 16.99 -15.07
CA LYS A 107 1.51 17.81 -14.32
C LYS A 107 1.00 17.03 -13.11
N ILE A 108 0.77 17.71 -12.00
CA ILE A 108 0.32 17.09 -10.75
C ILE A 108 -0.97 16.29 -10.92
N GLU A 109 -1.87 16.77 -11.79
CA GLU A 109 -3.13 16.08 -12.10
C GLU A 109 -2.93 14.73 -12.83
N ASP A 110 -1.81 14.56 -13.53
CA ASP A 110 -1.48 13.31 -14.22
C ASP A 110 -0.88 12.27 -13.29
N GLY A 111 -0.46 12.69 -12.10
CA GLY A 111 0.19 11.85 -11.08
C GLY A 111 -0.76 10.86 -10.38
N PHE A 112 -0.20 10.17 -9.43
CA PHE A 112 -0.93 9.20 -8.61
C PHE A 112 -1.79 9.86 -7.55
N GLN A 113 -1.43 11.10 -7.13
CA GLN A 113 -2.15 11.89 -6.13
C GLN A 113 -2.30 11.17 -4.77
N ASN A 114 -1.32 10.37 -4.39
CA ASN A 114 -1.36 9.56 -3.18
C ASN A 114 -1.54 10.43 -1.92
N GLY A 115 -0.86 11.57 -1.83
CA GLY A 115 -1.02 12.53 -0.74
C GLY A 115 -2.45 13.09 -0.65
N ALA A 116 -3.06 13.45 -1.78
CA ALA A 116 -4.44 13.93 -1.81
C ALA A 116 -5.45 12.84 -1.45
N LYS A 117 -5.17 11.58 -1.79
CA LYS A 117 -6.02 10.44 -1.43
C LYS A 117 -5.94 10.12 0.06
N ILE A 118 -4.74 10.00 0.61
CA ILE A 118 -4.55 9.67 2.02
C ILE A 118 -5.08 10.78 2.94
N SER A 119 -5.06 12.05 2.50
CA SER A 119 -5.62 13.18 3.27
C SER A 119 -7.13 13.12 3.47
N LYS A 120 -7.83 12.25 2.74
CA LYS A 120 -9.27 11.99 2.88
C LYS A 120 -9.57 10.70 3.61
N TYR A 121 -8.57 9.86 3.87
CA TYR A 121 -8.76 8.56 4.49
C TYR A 121 -8.95 8.68 6.01
N GLN A 122 -10.08 8.19 6.52
CA GLN A 122 -10.46 8.28 7.94
C GLN A 122 -10.27 6.95 8.70
N GLY A 123 -10.06 5.85 7.97
CA GLY A 123 -9.93 4.51 8.54
C GLY A 123 -8.58 4.27 9.22
N PRO A 124 -8.41 3.13 9.89
CA PRO A 124 -7.15 2.73 10.50
C PRO A 124 -6.03 2.59 9.46
N LEU A 125 -4.84 3.14 9.78
CA LEU A 125 -3.67 3.15 8.90
C LEU A 125 -2.43 2.61 9.62
N LEU A 126 -1.76 1.63 9.01
CA LEU A 126 -0.43 1.20 9.38
C LEU A 126 0.55 1.51 8.24
N VAL A 127 1.56 2.31 8.50
CA VAL A 127 2.69 2.52 7.59
C VAL A 127 3.89 1.78 8.14
N ILE A 128 4.50 0.90 7.36
CA ILE A 128 5.76 0.22 7.68
C ILE A 128 6.79 0.69 6.67
N HIS A 129 7.94 1.22 7.12
CA HIS A 129 8.90 1.80 6.20
C HIS A 129 10.35 1.50 6.62
N ALA A 130 11.16 1.14 5.64
CA ALA A 130 12.60 0.95 5.84
C ALA A 130 13.28 2.29 6.11
N GLN A 131 14.08 2.39 7.20
CA GLN A 131 14.72 3.67 7.52
C GLN A 131 15.83 4.07 6.55
N GLN A 132 16.47 3.09 5.89
CA GLN A 132 17.52 3.33 4.90
C GLN A 132 17.02 3.05 3.48
N ASP A 133 15.75 3.38 3.23
CA ASP A 133 15.15 3.20 1.91
C ASP A 133 15.78 4.19 0.92
N HIS A 134 16.50 3.65 -0.06
CA HIS A 134 17.23 4.42 -1.08
C HIS A 134 16.39 4.66 -2.35
N ILE A 135 15.22 4.02 -2.46
CA ILE A 135 14.29 4.18 -3.59
C ILE A 135 13.18 5.15 -3.20
N ILE A 136 12.47 4.83 -2.14
CA ILE A 136 11.41 5.67 -1.57
C ILE A 136 11.88 6.11 -0.19
N PRO A 137 12.37 7.35 -0.01
CA PRO A 137 12.90 7.82 1.27
C PRO A 137 11.91 7.65 2.42
N PHE A 138 12.42 7.38 3.62
CA PHE A 138 11.62 7.22 4.84
C PHE A 138 10.66 8.39 5.09
N SER A 139 11.08 9.61 4.72
CA SER A 139 10.25 10.81 4.80
C SER A 139 8.92 10.71 4.05
N GLN A 140 8.83 9.88 3.02
CA GLN A 140 7.57 9.64 2.30
C GLN A 140 6.56 8.86 3.17
N GLY A 141 7.04 7.93 3.99
CA GLY A 141 6.20 7.26 5.00
C GLY A 141 5.72 8.21 6.10
N GLU A 142 6.59 9.13 6.54
CA GLU A 142 6.23 10.19 7.49
C GLU A 142 5.20 11.15 6.88
N GLU A 143 5.37 11.53 5.62
CA GLU A 143 4.43 12.39 4.90
C GLU A 143 3.05 11.74 4.75
N LEU A 144 2.98 10.46 4.36
CA LEU A 144 1.72 9.70 4.31
C LEU A 144 1.01 9.69 5.68
N LEU A 145 1.77 9.44 6.76
CA LEU A 145 1.21 9.45 8.10
C LEU A 145 0.69 10.85 8.49
N ASN A 146 1.48 11.90 8.23
CA ASN A 146 1.13 13.27 8.60
C ASN A 146 -0.11 13.77 7.85
N LEU A 147 -0.22 13.47 6.55
CA LEU A 147 -1.37 13.84 5.72
C LEU A 147 -2.66 13.10 6.11
N CYS A 148 -2.56 11.88 6.64
CA CYS A 148 -3.73 11.10 7.03
C CYS A 148 -4.42 11.71 8.26
N PRO A 149 -5.72 12.07 8.20
CA PRO A 149 -6.45 12.66 9.31
C PRO A 149 -6.90 11.62 10.36
N SER A 150 -6.76 10.33 10.07
CA SER A 150 -7.18 9.25 10.99
C SER A 150 -6.50 9.39 12.35
N LYS A 151 -7.27 9.19 13.42
CA LYS A 151 -6.76 9.08 14.80
C LYS A 151 -6.15 7.70 15.09
N LYS A 152 -6.50 6.68 14.28
CA LYS A 152 -6.00 5.30 14.40
C LYS A 152 -4.90 5.06 13.36
N LYS A 153 -3.77 5.74 13.50
CA LYS A 153 -2.65 5.63 12.56
C LYS A 153 -1.33 5.40 13.26
N LYS A 154 -0.45 4.63 12.63
CA LYS A 154 0.90 4.31 13.16
C LYS A 154 1.92 4.23 12.03
N LEU A 155 3.13 4.77 12.27
CA LEU A 155 4.33 4.52 11.47
C LEU A 155 5.25 3.58 12.23
N VAL A 156 5.70 2.53 11.57
CA VAL A 156 6.67 1.55 12.07
C VAL A 156 7.96 1.64 11.26
N PRO A 157 9.01 2.27 11.80
CA PRO A 157 10.31 2.25 11.16
C PRO A 157 10.96 0.88 11.33
N ILE A 158 11.59 0.38 10.25
CA ILE A 158 12.45 -0.82 10.31
C ILE A 158 13.91 -0.36 10.18
N PRO A 159 14.65 -0.28 11.30
CA PRO A 159 16.04 0.15 11.30
C PRO A 159 16.92 -0.79 10.48
N ASN A 160 17.96 -0.23 9.86
CA ASN A 160 18.94 -0.98 9.05
C ASN A 160 18.36 -1.70 7.82
N ALA A 161 17.08 -1.48 7.51
CA ALA A 161 16.44 -2.01 6.31
C ALA A 161 16.49 -0.99 5.17
N ASN A 162 16.59 -1.50 3.96
CA ASN A 162 16.39 -0.76 2.71
C ASN A 162 15.10 -1.22 2.00
N HIS A 163 14.81 -0.65 0.83
CA HIS A 163 13.59 -0.93 0.07
C HIS A 163 13.34 -2.42 -0.19
N ASN A 164 14.39 -3.21 -0.36
CA ASN A 164 14.29 -4.59 -0.85
C ASN A 164 14.49 -5.66 0.23
N ASN A 165 14.92 -5.28 1.44
CA ASN A 165 15.25 -6.27 2.47
C ASN A 165 14.47 -6.12 3.79
N ILE A 166 13.40 -5.35 3.81
CA ILE A 166 12.61 -5.02 5.01
C ILE A 166 12.19 -6.27 5.79
N LEU A 167 11.72 -7.30 5.08
CA LEU A 167 11.33 -8.59 5.69
C LEU A 167 12.54 -9.44 6.11
N GLY A 168 13.71 -9.23 5.50
CA GLY A 168 14.93 -9.97 5.84
C GLY A 168 15.64 -9.43 7.08
N VAL A 169 15.52 -8.12 7.33
CA VAL A 169 16.22 -7.46 8.44
C VAL A 169 15.53 -7.69 9.77
N ASN A 170 14.23 -7.52 9.85
CA ASN A 170 13.48 -7.74 11.10
C ASN A 170 12.08 -8.30 10.83
N PRO A 171 11.99 -9.58 10.40
CA PRO A 171 10.71 -10.23 10.11
C PRO A 171 9.80 -10.30 11.33
N GLN A 172 10.37 -10.52 12.52
CA GLN A 172 9.59 -10.61 13.75
C GLN A 172 8.83 -9.32 14.01
N LYS A 173 9.53 -8.19 14.10
CA LYS A 173 8.91 -6.87 14.33
C LYS A 173 7.87 -6.56 13.26
N TYR A 174 8.19 -6.83 11.99
CA TYR A 174 7.27 -6.60 10.88
C TYR A 174 5.94 -7.34 11.07
N PHE A 175 6.00 -8.67 11.26
CA PHE A 175 4.80 -9.48 11.40
C PHE A 175 4.05 -9.24 12.72
N GLU A 176 4.73 -8.96 13.82
CA GLU A 176 4.09 -8.55 15.08
C GLU A 176 3.26 -7.28 14.92
N GLU A 177 3.76 -6.28 14.21
CA GLU A 177 3.04 -5.03 13.97
C GLU A 177 1.84 -5.23 13.03
N VAL A 178 1.99 -6.06 12.00
CA VAL A 178 0.87 -6.42 11.11
C VAL A 178 -0.21 -7.17 11.90
N GLU A 179 0.16 -8.18 12.68
CA GLU A 179 -0.79 -8.93 13.52
C GLU A 179 -1.50 -8.03 14.52
N ARG A 180 -0.75 -7.19 15.24
CA ARG A 180 -1.32 -6.25 16.21
C ARG A 180 -2.34 -5.32 15.56
N PHE A 181 -2.03 -4.83 14.37
CA PHE A 181 -2.94 -3.99 13.60
C PHE A 181 -4.21 -4.74 13.23
N ILE A 182 -4.09 -5.93 12.63
CA ILE A 182 -5.24 -6.75 12.21
C ILE A 182 -6.11 -7.15 13.41
N HIS A 183 -5.50 -7.59 14.52
CA HIS A 183 -6.24 -7.96 15.73
C HIS A 183 -6.98 -6.77 16.36
N ALA A 184 -6.43 -5.56 16.28
CA ALA A 184 -7.13 -4.37 16.76
C ALA A 184 -8.40 -4.05 15.95
N LEU A 185 -8.43 -4.42 14.66
CA LEU A 185 -9.60 -4.23 13.79
C LEU A 185 -10.71 -5.26 14.01
N ASN A 186 -10.39 -6.42 14.57
CA ASN A 186 -11.36 -7.48 14.87
C ASN A 186 -12.15 -7.21 16.16
N LYS A 187 -11.70 -6.29 17.01
CA LYS A 187 -12.32 -6.01 18.32
C LYS A 187 -13.32 -4.85 18.30
N GLY A 188 -13.53 -4.22 17.19
CA GLY A 188 -14.44 -3.08 16.96
C GLY A 188 -15.36 -3.31 15.78
#